data_1a14f7b10a0d4069c9be991aaeae8812
#
_entry.id   1a14f7b10a0d4069c9be991aaeae8812
#
_cell.length_a   1.000
_cell.length_b   1.000
_cell.length_c   1.000
_cell.angle_alpha   90.00
_cell.angle_beta   90.00
_cell.angle_gamma   90.00
#
_symmetry.space_group_name_H-M   'P 1'
#
loop_
_entity.id
_entity.type
_entity.pdbx_description
1 polymer ?
#
loop_
_entity_poly.entity_id
_entity_poly.type
_entity_poly.pdbx_seq_one_letter_code
_entity_poly.pdbx_strand_id
1 'polypeptide(L)'
;MTTGNTASGTFYVFNKKEQPVPIVFIHGVGLTYEIWQPQLNFFKNYSNLSYDILGHGKSSLTKQNVSFDDFSEQLIELIDELKIEKIH
;
A
#
# COMPACT_ATOMS: atom_id res chain seq x y z
N MET A 1 -2.27 -3.58 -13.93
CA MET A 1 -1.72 -2.78 -12.80
C MET A 1 -2.53 -1.51 -12.65
N THR A 2 -2.95 -1.20 -11.44
CA THR A 2 -3.75 -0.03 -11.13
C THR A 2 -3.00 0.85 -10.15
N THR A 3 -2.88 2.12 -10.46
CA THR A 3 -2.36 3.11 -9.53
C THR A 3 -3.48 4.06 -9.15
N GLY A 4 -3.44 4.58 -7.94
CA GLY A 4 -4.45 5.52 -7.51
C GLY A 4 -4.15 6.10 -6.15
N ASN A 5 -5.11 6.90 -5.67
CA ASN A 5 -5.07 7.48 -4.35
C ASN A 5 -6.39 7.18 -3.65
N THR A 6 -6.32 6.83 -2.37
CA THR A 6 -7.52 6.68 -1.57
C THR A 6 -8.15 8.05 -1.29
N ALA A 7 -9.36 8.03 -0.73
CA ALA A 7 -10.04 9.28 -0.37
C ALA A 7 -9.23 10.14 0.59
N SER A 8 -8.44 9.52 1.48
CA SER A 8 -7.59 10.26 2.43
C SER A 8 -6.20 10.58 1.89
N GLY A 9 -5.90 10.22 0.65
CA GLY A 9 -4.65 10.60 -0.01
C GLY A 9 -3.52 9.59 0.06
N THR A 10 -3.80 8.32 0.30
CA THR A 10 -2.80 7.25 0.23
C THR A 10 -2.57 6.85 -1.22
N PHE A 11 -1.33 6.99 -1.69
CA PHE A 11 -0.95 6.53 -3.02
C PHE A 11 -0.64 5.03 -2.99
N TYR A 12 -1.20 4.29 -3.95
CA TYR A 12 -0.99 2.84 -4.02
C TYR A 12 -0.78 2.36 -5.45
N VAL A 13 -0.16 1.19 -5.55
CA VAL A 13 -0.02 0.43 -6.80
C VAL A 13 -0.59 -0.97 -6.53
N PHE A 14 -1.66 -1.32 -7.21
CA PHE A 14 -2.34 -2.60 -7.03
C PHE A 14 -2.27 -3.41 -8.33
N ASN A 15 -1.69 -4.59 -8.22
CA ASN A 15 -1.56 -5.52 -9.33
C ASN A 15 -2.40 -6.76 -9.03
N LYS A 16 -3.65 -6.76 -9.52
CA LYS A 16 -4.59 -7.85 -9.24
C LYS A 16 -4.38 -8.98 -10.26
N LYS A 17 -4.19 -10.18 -9.75
CA LYS A 17 -4.08 -11.40 -10.54
C LYS A 17 -5.17 -12.38 -10.12
N GLU A 18 -5.08 -13.64 -10.59
CA GLU A 18 -6.09 -14.63 -10.29
C GLU A 18 -6.15 -15.03 -8.81
N GLN A 19 -5.01 -15.01 -8.12
CA GLN A 19 -4.99 -15.32 -6.69
C GLN A 19 -5.74 -14.24 -5.93
N PRO A 20 -6.72 -14.63 -5.10
CA PRO A 20 -7.58 -13.65 -4.42
C PRO A 20 -6.92 -12.94 -3.24
N VAL A 21 -5.81 -13.48 -2.73
CA VAL A 21 -5.14 -12.94 -1.55
C VAL A 21 -3.85 -12.25 -1.99
N PRO A 22 -3.82 -10.91 -2.03
CA PRO A 22 -2.61 -10.21 -2.47
C PRO A 22 -1.53 -10.18 -1.41
N ILE A 23 -0.28 -10.09 -1.87
CA ILE A 23 0.87 -9.83 -1.01
C ILE A 23 0.96 -8.33 -0.85
N VAL A 24 1.01 -7.84 0.38
CA VAL A 24 1.12 -6.41 0.67
C VAL A 24 2.56 -6.10 1.08
N PHE A 25 3.16 -5.13 0.40
CA PHE A 25 4.52 -4.68 0.68
C PHE A 25 4.47 -3.31 1.35
N ILE A 26 4.97 -3.24 2.59
CA ILE A 26 4.96 -2.02 3.39
C ILE A 26 6.41 -1.58 3.62
N HIS A 27 6.77 -0.39 3.13
CA HIS A 27 8.13 0.12 3.27
C HIS A 27 8.35 0.74 4.66
N GLY A 28 9.62 0.96 5.00
CA GLY A 28 9.97 1.59 6.26
C GLY A 28 10.00 3.11 6.18
N VAL A 29 10.10 3.74 7.35
CA VAL A 29 10.20 5.20 7.45
C VAL A 29 11.43 5.70 6.67
N GLY A 30 11.23 6.76 5.91
CA GLY A 30 12.28 7.35 5.08
C GLY A 30 12.37 6.79 3.68
N LEU A 31 11.49 5.84 3.33
CA LEU A 31 11.50 5.17 2.03
C LEU A 31 10.20 5.45 1.26
N THR A 32 10.01 4.78 0.14
CA THR A 32 8.77 4.81 -0.64
C THR A 32 8.48 3.40 -1.14
N TYR A 33 7.28 3.21 -1.76
CA TYR A 33 6.91 1.92 -2.33
C TYR A 33 7.93 1.42 -3.35
N GLU A 34 8.69 2.31 -3.95
CA GLU A 34 9.66 1.97 -5.00
C GLU A 34 10.80 1.06 -4.51
N ILE A 35 11.05 1.01 -3.19
CA ILE A 35 12.06 0.10 -2.65
C ILE A 35 11.73 -1.35 -2.95
N TRP A 36 10.46 -1.64 -3.23
CA TRP A 36 9.99 -3.01 -3.48
C TRP A 36 10.11 -3.45 -4.94
N GLN A 37 10.72 -2.65 -5.83
CA GLN A 37 10.80 -2.99 -7.25
C GLN A 37 11.34 -4.41 -7.52
N PRO A 38 12.43 -4.87 -6.88
CA PRO A 38 12.91 -6.24 -7.10
C PRO A 38 11.87 -7.29 -6.69
N GLN A 39 11.20 -7.09 -5.55
CA GLN A 39 10.19 -8.02 -5.06
C GLN A 39 8.93 -7.98 -5.92
N LEU A 40 8.51 -6.79 -6.34
CA LEU A 40 7.36 -6.64 -7.22
C LEU A 40 7.60 -7.35 -8.55
N ASN A 41 8.80 -7.26 -9.08
CA ASN A 41 9.17 -7.95 -10.31
C ASN A 41 9.19 -9.47 -10.12
N PHE A 42 9.73 -9.94 -8.99
CA PHE A 42 9.77 -11.38 -8.68
C PHE A 42 8.37 -11.96 -8.54
N PHE A 43 7.46 -11.23 -7.88
CA PHE A 43 6.10 -11.66 -7.61
C PHE A 43 5.08 -11.12 -8.60
N LYS A 44 5.52 -10.76 -9.81
CA LYS A 44 4.64 -10.12 -10.81
C LYS A 44 3.44 -10.98 -11.24
N ASN A 45 3.52 -12.29 -11.04
CA ASN A 45 2.44 -13.21 -11.39
C ASN A 45 1.45 -13.44 -10.23
N TYR A 46 1.68 -12.81 -9.10
CA TYR A 46 0.82 -12.87 -7.93
C TYR A 46 0.14 -11.52 -7.72
N SER A 47 -1.06 -11.53 -7.14
CA SER A 47 -1.68 -10.28 -6.73
C SER A 47 -0.79 -9.61 -5.69
N ASN A 48 -0.52 -8.33 -5.87
CA ASN A 48 0.31 -7.59 -4.93
C ASN A 48 -0.16 -6.15 -4.80
N LEU A 49 0.08 -5.59 -3.64
CA LEU A 49 -0.27 -4.22 -3.29
C LEU A 49 0.93 -3.58 -2.62
N SER A 50 1.33 -2.43 -3.12
CA SER A 50 2.33 -1.60 -2.48
C SER A 50 1.78 -0.20 -2.36
N TYR A 51 2.22 0.54 -1.34
CA TYR A 51 1.75 1.89 -1.14
C TYR A 51 2.78 2.70 -0.36
N ASP A 52 2.64 4.01 -0.44
CA ASP A 52 3.46 4.92 0.34
C ASP A 52 2.79 5.16 1.69
N ILE A 53 3.52 4.94 2.78
CA ILE A 53 2.99 5.18 4.13
C ILE A 53 2.77 6.68 4.33
N LEU A 54 2.00 7.03 5.33
CA LEU A 54 1.61 8.42 5.63
C LEU A 54 2.83 9.36 5.59
N GLY A 55 2.68 10.46 4.85
CA GLY A 55 3.71 11.49 4.74
C GLY A 55 4.92 11.12 3.92
N HIS A 56 4.92 9.96 3.25
CA HIS A 56 6.02 9.49 2.43
C HIS A 56 5.61 9.45 0.95
N GLY A 57 6.60 9.63 0.06
CA GLY A 57 6.36 9.58 -1.37
C GLY A 57 5.18 10.43 -1.79
N LYS A 58 4.18 9.80 -2.39
CA LYS A 58 2.98 10.47 -2.90
C LYS A 58 1.79 10.41 -1.95
N SER A 59 1.97 9.91 -0.74
CA SER A 59 0.90 9.84 0.26
C SER A 59 0.89 11.08 1.14
N SER A 60 -0.32 11.59 1.39
CA SER A 60 -0.53 12.78 2.20
C SER A 60 -0.28 12.52 3.69
N LEU A 61 0.08 13.58 4.41
CA LEU A 61 0.16 13.57 5.86
C LEU A 61 -0.87 14.56 6.39
N THR A 62 -1.86 14.06 7.13
CA THR A 62 -2.98 14.88 7.59
C THR A 62 -2.90 15.26 9.06
N LYS A 63 -1.89 14.78 9.80
CA LYS A 63 -1.68 15.15 11.19
C LYS A 63 -0.19 15.21 11.50
N GLN A 64 0.16 16.00 12.54
CA GLN A 64 1.57 16.24 12.88
C GLN A 64 2.21 15.09 13.63
N ASN A 65 1.46 14.44 14.51
CA ASN A 65 1.96 13.33 15.31
C ASN A 65 1.34 12.03 14.82
N VAL A 66 2.17 11.18 14.24
CA VAL A 66 1.73 9.91 13.64
C VAL A 66 2.19 8.76 14.54
N SER A 67 1.25 7.91 14.93
CA SER A 67 1.52 6.73 15.74
C SER A 67 1.44 5.45 14.88
N PHE A 68 1.81 4.31 15.48
CA PHE A 68 1.62 3.03 14.81
C PHE A 68 0.15 2.77 14.48
N ASP A 69 -0.77 3.24 15.33
CA ASP A 69 -2.19 3.09 15.07
C ASP A 69 -2.60 3.81 13.80
N ASP A 70 -2.01 4.97 13.52
CA ASP A 70 -2.30 5.72 12.29
C ASP A 70 -1.84 4.95 11.06
N PHE A 71 -0.69 4.29 11.11
CA PHE A 71 -0.23 3.45 10.01
C PHE A 71 -1.12 2.23 9.82
N SER A 72 -1.57 1.63 10.91
CA SER A 72 -2.50 0.50 10.86
C SER A 72 -3.84 0.90 10.25
N GLU A 73 -4.36 2.06 10.65
CA GLU A 73 -5.60 2.59 10.10
C GLU A 73 -5.46 2.89 8.61
N GLN A 74 -4.30 3.38 8.18
CA GLN A 74 -4.04 3.61 6.77
C GLN A 74 -4.15 2.33 5.96
N LEU A 75 -3.55 1.25 6.45
CA LEU A 75 -3.62 -0.04 5.77
C LEU A 75 -5.07 -0.55 5.72
N ILE A 76 -5.79 -0.47 6.83
CA ILE A 76 -7.19 -0.92 6.90
C ILE A 76 -8.04 -0.12 5.91
N GLU A 77 -7.90 1.20 5.88
CA GLU A 77 -8.64 2.03 4.93
C GLU A 77 -8.34 1.64 3.49
N LEU A 78 -7.05 1.40 3.18
CA LEU A 78 -6.65 1.03 1.84
C LEU A 78 -7.27 -0.30 1.41
N ILE A 79 -7.18 -1.33 2.24
CA ILE A 79 -7.75 -2.63 1.88
C ILE A 79 -9.27 -2.60 1.83
N ASP A 80 -9.92 -1.79 2.67
CA ASP A 80 -11.36 -1.62 2.62
C ASP A 80 -11.79 -0.92 1.34
N GLU A 81 -11.09 0.16 0.96
CA GLU A 81 -11.42 0.89 -0.26
C GLU A 81 -11.22 0.04 -1.51
N LEU A 82 -10.20 -0.82 -1.52
CA LEU A 82 -9.93 -1.74 -2.61
C LEU A 82 -10.76 -3.03 -2.54
N LYS A 83 -11.58 -3.18 -1.49
CA LYS A 83 -12.46 -4.34 -1.27
C LYS A 83 -11.69 -5.65 -1.19
N ILE A 84 -10.55 -5.62 -0.51
CA ILE A 84 -9.71 -6.79 -0.29
C ILE A 84 -10.10 -7.42 1.04
N GLU A 85 -10.41 -8.72 1.04
CA GLU A 85 -10.85 -9.42 2.24
C GLU A 85 -9.70 -9.99 3.07
N LYS A 86 -8.64 -10.46 2.41
CA LYS A 86 -7.50 -11.08 3.06
C LYS A 86 -6.21 -10.63 2.40
N ILE A 87 -5.14 -10.55 3.18
CA ILE A 87 -3.81 -10.15 2.70
C ILE A 87 -2.74 -11.07 3.29
N HIS A 88 -1.63 -11.10 2.60
CA HIS A 88 -0.38 -11.66 3.11
C HIS A 88 0.59 -10.56 3.45
#